data_64cac31f7c609ecf19381d7611e8bdd4
#
_entry.id   64cac31f7c609ecf19381d7611e8bdd4
#
_cell.length_a   1.000
_cell.length_b   1.000
_cell.length_c   1.000
_cell.angle_alpha   90.00
_cell.angle_beta   90.00
_cell.angle_gamma   90.00
#
_symmetry.space_group_name_H-M   'P 1'
#
loop_
_entity.id
_entity.type
_entity.pdbx_description
1 polymer ?
#
loop_
_entity_poly.entity_id
_entity_poly.type
_entity_poly.pdbx_seq_one_letter_code
_entity_poly.pdbx_strand_id
1 'polypeptide(L)'
;NGAGTNYGDWLSYEDTERRYVSVCYYAYTAQLMAKISEALKTDDCDAYASKAKAYRKLAQEIKKEFQTRYIDADGDLKQKSQTAYLLALKLDLFPTEEARKKGVETLVRKIAGNGNRLSTGFVGTAILNQTLSQFGESNTAYDLLLQRNNPSWLYSIDQGATTIWERWDSYTKEKGFGPVSMNSFNHYSYGAVSEWMYRTMGGIDIDETRPGFKHIVLQPVPDNRPEVAAGQERIDWVNASFPSCYGDIKSSWKKENDGTVSYQVTIPANTTATLHLLLPTLDYVVEESGKTAVKAEGVSSVTFMNGKAVLELQSGTYQFVVKKENK
;
A
#
# COMPACT_ATOMS: atom_id res chain seq x y z
N ASN A 1 4.95 16.90 -25.43
CA ASN A 1 4.25 18.10 -24.99
C ASN A 1 2.76 17.80 -25.04
N GLY A 2 2.20 17.27 -23.92
CA GLY A 2 0.76 17.09 -23.78
C GLY A 2 0.07 18.45 -23.64
N ALA A 3 -1.14 18.58 -24.14
CA ALA A 3 -2.01 19.71 -23.86
C ALA A 3 -2.45 19.62 -22.39
N GLY A 4 -2.23 20.68 -21.63
CA GLY A 4 -2.66 20.77 -20.23
C GLY A 4 -1.57 21.27 -19.28
N THR A 5 -1.97 21.64 -18.08
CA THR A 5 -1.07 22.11 -17.03
C THR A 5 -0.60 20.91 -16.19
N ASN A 6 0.72 20.73 -16.09
CA ASN A 6 1.31 19.76 -15.18
C ASN A 6 1.55 20.42 -13.82
N TYR A 7 0.83 19.97 -12.80
CA TYR A 7 0.95 20.49 -11.44
C TYR A 7 2.02 19.77 -10.60
N GLY A 8 2.65 18.70 -11.13
CA GLY A 8 3.62 17.90 -10.39
C GLY A 8 2.98 17.17 -9.22
N ASP A 9 3.69 17.10 -8.12
CA ASP A 9 3.15 16.60 -6.84
C ASP A 9 2.53 17.78 -6.07
N TRP A 10 1.29 18.11 -6.43
CA TRP A 10 0.60 19.31 -5.94
C TRP A 10 0.49 19.33 -4.43
N LEU A 11 0.78 20.47 -3.82
CA LEU A 11 0.81 20.72 -2.38
C LEU A 11 1.87 19.90 -1.60
N SER A 12 2.91 19.41 -2.27
CA SER A 12 4.05 18.79 -1.59
C SER A 12 4.83 19.82 -0.76
N TYR A 13 5.45 19.34 0.33
CA TYR A 13 6.37 20.10 1.16
C TYR A 13 7.83 19.99 0.67
N GLU A 14 8.10 19.06 -0.25
CA GLU A 14 9.38 18.85 -0.92
C GLU A 14 9.13 18.78 -2.43
N ASP A 15 9.79 19.62 -3.20
CA ASP A 15 9.54 19.72 -4.65
C ASP A 15 10.01 18.48 -5.41
N THR A 16 9.20 18.05 -6.36
CA THR A 16 9.53 17.01 -7.33
C THR A 16 9.39 17.58 -8.73
N GLU A 17 10.44 17.47 -9.55
CA GLU A 17 10.42 17.96 -10.93
C GLU A 17 9.17 17.47 -11.67
N ARG A 18 8.37 18.39 -12.19
CA ARG A 18 7.11 18.07 -12.90
C ARG A 18 7.31 17.12 -14.06
N ARG A 19 8.44 17.26 -14.78
CA ARG A 19 8.80 16.36 -15.87
C ARG A 19 9.11 14.96 -15.37
N TYR A 20 9.75 14.80 -14.20
CA TYR A 20 9.97 13.52 -13.54
C TYR A 20 8.65 12.79 -13.32
N VAL A 21 7.69 13.47 -12.69
CA VAL A 21 6.34 12.92 -12.46
C VAL A 21 5.69 12.48 -13.78
N SER A 22 5.75 13.32 -14.82
CA SER A 22 5.18 13.00 -16.14
C SER A 22 5.81 11.77 -16.77
N VAL A 23 7.14 11.61 -16.69
CA VAL A 23 7.84 10.45 -17.26
C VAL A 23 7.49 9.18 -16.51
N CYS A 24 7.38 9.22 -15.17
CA CYS A 24 6.93 8.10 -14.37
C CYS A 24 5.54 7.62 -14.78
N TYR A 25 4.58 8.55 -14.90
CA TYR A 25 3.22 8.19 -15.33
C TYR A 25 3.14 7.77 -16.80
N TYR A 26 4.02 8.26 -17.66
CA TYR A 26 4.10 7.79 -19.04
C TYR A 26 4.55 6.33 -19.10
N ALA A 27 5.57 5.95 -18.31
CA ALA A 27 5.98 4.56 -18.18
C ALA A 27 4.82 3.68 -17.64
N TYR A 28 4.14 4.14 -16.59
CA TYR A 28 3.00 3.44 -15.99
C TYR A 28 1.85 3.26 -16.98
N THR A 29 1.48 4.31 -17.70
CA THR A 29 0.41 4.23 -18.71
C THR A 29 0.76 3.24 -19.81
N ALA A 30 2.01 3.19 -20.27
CA ALA A 30 2.45 2.22 -21.25
C ALA A 30 2.38 0.77 -20.70
N GLN A 31 2.76 0.55 -19.43
CA GLN A 31 2.62 -0.75 -18.76
C GLN A 31 1.15 -1.17 -18.65
N LEU A 32 0.26 -0.25 -18.23
CA LEU A 32 -1.18 -0.53 -18.14
C LEU A 32 -1.77 -0.87 -19.51
N MET A 33 -1.43 -0.12 -20.56
CA MET A 33 -1.90 -0.41 -21.90
C MET A 33 -1.41 -1.77 -22.42
N ALA A 34 -0.22 -2.21 -22.03
CA ALA A 34 0.26 -3.55 -22.31
C ALA A 34 -0.57 -4.62 -21.60
N LYS A 35 -0.84 -4.46 -20.30
CA LYS A 35 -1.68 -5.36 -19.48
C LYS A 35 -3.12 -5.44 -20.05
N ILE A 36 -3.73 -4.28 -20.34
CA ILE A 36 -5.08 -4.21 -20.92
C ILE A 36 -5.13 -4.93 -22.27
N SER A 37 -4.15 -4.67 -23.13
CA SER A 37 -4.09 -5.35 -24.45
C SER A 37 -3.93 -6.85 -24.31
N GLU A 38 -3.16 -7.33 -23.33
CA GLU A 38 -3.03 -8.77 -23.06
C GLU A 38 -4.34 -9.39 -22.55
N ALA A 39 -5.05 -8.69 -21.65
CA ALA A 39 -6.32 -9.15 -21.11
C ALA A 39 -7.45 -9.20 -22.17
N LEU A 40 -7.35 -8.35 -23.20
CA LEU A 40 -8.32 -8.30 -24.31
C LEU A 40 -7.93 -9.24 -25.49
N LYS A 41 -6.82 -9.94 -25.38
CA LYS A 41 -6.37 -10.88 -26.39
C LYS A 41 -7.32 -12.07 -26.45
N THR A 42 -7.77 -12.40 -27.66
CA THR A 42 -8.55 -13.61 -27.98
C THR A 42 -7.84 -14.39 -29.07
N ASP A 43 -8.14 -15.68 -29.20
CA ASP A 43 -7.53 -16.55 -30.21
C ASP A 43 -7.81 -16.08 -31.63
N ASP A 44 -8.89 -15.33 -31.84
CA ASP A 44 -9.32 -14.85 -33.15
C ASP A 44 -8.86 -13.42 -33.48
N CYS A 45 -8.06 -12.75 -32.62
CA CYS A 45 -7.69 -11.35 -32.82
C CYS A 45 -6.22 -11.03 -32.49
N ASP A 46 -5.35 -11.08 -33.49
CA ASP A 46 -3.92 -10.73 -33.39
C ASP A 46 -3.65 -9.24 -33.08
N ALA A 47 -4.65 -8.37 -33.28
CA ALA A 47 -4.48 -6.93 -33.10
C ALA A 47 -4.11 -6.56 -31.66
N TYR A 48 -4.68 -7.21 -30.66
CA TYR A 48 -4.36 -6.95 -29.25
C TYR A 48 -3.01 -7.54 -28.84
N ALA A 49 -2.62 -8.70 -29.39
CA ALA A 49 -1.28 -9.27 -29.19
C ALA A 49 -0.19 -8.32 -29.71
N SER A 50 -0.38 -7.77 -30.90
CA SER A 50 0.53 -6.78 -31.50
C SER A 50 0.61 -5.49 -30.66
N LYS A 51 -0.53 -4.97 -30.16
CA LYS A 51 -0.58 -3.80 -29.26
C LYS A 51 0.11 -4.08 -27.95
N ALA A 52 -0.13 -5.23 -27.31
CA ALA A 52 0.53 -5.62 -26.07
C ALA A 52 2.06 -5.62 -26.21
N LYS A 53 2.57 -6.20 -27.32
CA LYS A 53 4.01 -6.20 -27.63
C LYS A 53 4.55 -4.78 -27.84
N ALA A 54 3.83 -3.93 -28.58
CA ALA A 54 4.24 -2.55 -28.84
C ALA A 54 4.29 -1.72 -27.54
N TYR A 55 3.28 -1.83 -26.67
CA TYR A 55 3.25 -1.10 -25.40
C TYR A 55 4.28 -1.61 -24.39
N ARG A 56 4.57 -2.93 -24.34
CA ARG A 56 5.69 -3.45 -23.54
C ARG A 56 7.04 -2.88 -24.01
N LYS A 57 7.26 -2.84 -25.31
CA LYS A 57 8.48 -2.23 -25.89
C LYS A 57 8.57 -0.75 -25.50
N LEU A 58 7.49 0.00 -25.66
CA LEU A 58 7.44 1.41 -25.29
C LEU A 58 7.73 1.60 -23.80
N ALA A 59 7.13 0.81 -22.92
CA ALA A 59 7.38 0.88 -21.48
C ALA A 59 8.86 0.63 -21.13
N GLN A 60 9.50 -0.34 -21.79
CA GLN A 60 10.92 -0.61 -21.62
C GLN A 60 11.82 0.53 -22.12
N GLU A 61 11.49 1.14 -23.26
CA GLU A 61 12.20 2.31 -23.80
C GLU A 61 12.10 3.51 -22.86
N ILE A 62 10.90 3.78 -22.32
CA ILE A 62 10.70 4.86 -21.34
C ILE A 62 11.47 4.57 -20.05
N LYS A 63 11.44 3.33 -19.53
CA LYS A 63 12.19 2.92 -18.35
C LYS A 63 13.69 3.13 -18.56
N LYS A 64 14.23 2.75 -19.70
CA LYS A 64 15.64 2.95 -20.05
C LYS A 64 16.02 4.43 -20.11
N GLU A 65 15.19 5.26 -20.74
CA GLU A 65 15.42 6.71 -20.81
C GLU A 65 15.31 7.35 -19.41
N PHE A 66 14.35 6.91 -18.58
CA PHE A 66 14.26 7.33 -17.19
C PHE A 66 15.56 7.03 -16.43
N GLN A 67 16.07 5.79 -16.54
CA GLN A 67 17.31 5.37 -15.87
C GLN A 67 18.51 6.21 -16.31
N THR A 68 18.66 6.45 -17.61
CA THR A 68 19.73 7.29 -18.15
C THR A 68 19.68 8.72 -17.60
N ARG A 69 18.48 9.27 -17.46
CA ARG A 69 18.28 10.67 -17.07
C ARG A 69 18.32 10.89 -15.58
N TYR A 70 17.67 10.01 -14.81
CA TYR A 70 17.34 10.23 -13.39
C TYR A 70 18.07 9.31 -12.42
N ILE A 71 18.81 8.31 -12.87
CA ILE A 71 19.66 7.48 -12.04
C ILE A 71 21.11 7.98 -12.17
N ASP A 72 21.81 8.08 -11.04
CA ASP A 72 23.24 8.42 -11.00
C ASP A 72 24.15 7.19 -11.14
N ALA A 73 25.46 7.40 -11.11
CA ALA A 73 26.44 6.32 -11.27
C ALA A 73 26.40 5.30 -10.12
N ASP A 74 25.90 5.69 -8.93
CA ASP A 74 25.79 4.84 -7.75
C ASP A 74 24.47 4.08 -7.69
N GLY A 75 23.64 4.19 -8.75
CA GLY A 75 22.33 3.55 -8.86
C GLY A 75 21.22 4.24 -8.04
N ASP A 76 21.46 5.44 -7.52
CA ASP A 76 20.49 6.21 -6.76
C ASP A 76 19.80 7.26 -7.64
N LEU A 77 18.64 7.78 -7.17
CA LEU A 77 17.93 8.85 -7.86
C LEU A 77 18.68 10.17 -7.77
N LYS A 78 18.76 10.92 -8.87
CA LYS A 78 19.20 12.33 -8.88
C LYS A 78 18.16 13.24 -8.23
N GLN A 79 16.88 12.96 -8.41
CA GLN A 79 15.77 13.62 -7.75
C GLN A 79 15.54 13.01 -6.37
N LYS A 80 15.75 13.78 -5.30
CA LYS A 80 15.85 13.26 -3.93
C LYS A 80 14.57 13.39 -3.08
N SER A 81 13.43 13.83 -3.63
CA SER A 81 12.18 13.99 -2.88
C SER A 81 11.58 12.63 -2.49
N GLN A 82 10.78 12.59 -1.40
CA GLN A 82 10.04 11.38 -1.02
C GLN A 82 9.17 10.88 -2.19
N THR A 83 8.46 11.76 -2.87
CA THR A 83 7.62 11.42 -4.03
C THR A 83 8.42 10.82 -5.17
N ALA A 84 9.64 11.28 -5.40
CA ALA A 84 10.48 10.71 -6.44
C ALA A 84 10.84 9.25 -6.15
N TYR A 85 11.25 8.93 -4.92
CA TYR A 85 11.50 7.54 -4.52
C TYR A 85 10.23 6.68 -4.60
N LEU A 86 9.10 7.19 -4.13
CA LEU A 86 7.82 6.48 -4.20
C LEU A 86 7.43 6.11 -5.63
N LEU A 87 7.49 7.06 -6.55
CA LEU A 87 7.17 6.81 -7.96
C LEU A 87 8.12 5.81 -8.59
N ALA A 88 9.43 5.94 -8.36
CA ALA A 88 10.41 5.01 -8.92
C ALA A 88 10.26 3.59 -8.37
N LEU A 89 9.94 3.44 -7.07
CA LEU A 89 9.69 2.16 -6.42
C LEU A 89 8.38 1.52 -6.91
N LYS A 90 7.27 2.27 -6.84
CA LYS A 90 5.93 1.78 -7.20
C LYS A 90 5.83 1.34 -8.65
N LEU A 91 6.55 2.03 -9.54
CA LEU A 91 6.49 1.82 -10.99
C LEU A 91 7.68 1.00 -11.54
N ASP A 92 8.47 0.39 -10.64
CA ASP A 92 9.62 -0.47 -10.99
C ASP A 92 10.61 0.19 -11.96
N LEU A 93 11.05 1.42 -11.65
CA LEU A 93 11.93 2.19 -12.53
C LEU A 93 13.43 2.07 -12.18
N PHE A 94 13.78 1.49 -11.03
CA PHE A 94 15.17 1.23 -10.68
C PHE A 94 15.84 0.22 -11.62
N PRO A 95 17.16 0.33 -11.88
CA PRO A 95 17.85 -0.54 -12.83
C PRO A 95 18.09 -1.96 -12.32
N THR A 96 18.31 -2.12 -11.02
CA THR A 96 18.60 -3.41 -10.39
C THR A 96 17.88 -3.55 -9.06
N GLU A 97 17.84 -4.79 -8.53
CA GLU A 97 17.26 -5.09 -7.23
C GLU A 97 18.02 -4.38 -6.10
N GLU A 98 19.35 -4.30 -6.19
CA GLU A 98 20.21 -3.61 -5.22
C GLU A 98 19.93 -2.11 -5.20
N ALA A 99 19.79 -1.48 -6.36
CA ALA A 99 19.43 -0.07 -6.48
C ALA A 99 18.03 0.20 -5.91
N ARG A 100 17.06 -0.69 -6.18
CA ARG A 100 15.72 -0.64 -5.63
C ARG A 100 15.73 -0.72 -4.10
N LYS A 101 16.46 -1.68 -3.54
CA LYS A 101 16.61 -1.87 -2.09
C LYS A 101 17.23 -0.64 -1.41
N LYS A 102 18.30 -0.10 -2.00
CA LYS A 102 18.92 1.16 -1.55
C LYS A 102 17.93 2.33 -1.63
N GLY A 103 17.06 2.35 -2.66
CA GLY A 103 15.99 3.35 -2.81
C GLY A 103 14.97 3.28 -1.67
N VAL A 104 14.56 2.08 -1.26
CA VAL A 104 13.67 1.87 -0.09
C VAL A 104 14.34 2.38 1.19
N GLU A 105 15.57 1.96 1.46
CA GLU A 105 16.33 2.38 2.64
C GLU A 105 16.51 3.91 2.68
N THR A 106 16.73 4.52 1.53
CA THR A 106 16.87 5.99 1.43
C THR A 106 15.54 6.69 1.70
N LEU A 107 14.43 6.19 1.17
CA LEU A 107 13.10 6.72 1.45
C LEU A 107 12.79 6.67 2.96
N VAL A 108 12.99 5.52 3.60
CA VAL A 108 12.77 5.34 5.05
C VAL A 108 13.63 6.30 5.87
N ARG A 109 14.92 6.42 5.54
CA ARG A 109 15.82 7.39 6.20
C ARG A 109 15.35 8.85 6.02
N LYS A 110 14.83 9.21 4.84
CA LYS A 110 14.29 10.55 4.60
C LYS A 110 13.05 10.82 5.44
N ILE A 111 12.16 9.85 5.57
CA ILE A 111 10.97 9.95 6.41
C ILE A 111 11.38 10.12 7.87
N ALA A 112 12.29 9.27 8.37
CA ALA A 112 12.80 9.36 9.73
C ALA A 112 13.52 10.69 10.00
N GLY A 113 14.39 11.13 9.08
CA GLY A 113 15.10 12.41 9.15
C GLY A 113 14.18 13.63 9.10
N ASN A 114 12.95 13.48 8.59
CA ASN A 114 11.89 14.50 8.64
C ASN A 114 10.98 14.36 9.89
N GLY A 115 11.42 13.63 10.90
CA GLY A 115 10.66 13.40 12.13
C GLY A 115 9.45 12.51 11.93
N ASN A 116 9.57 11.46 11.14
CA ASN A 116 8.50 10.54 10.74
C ASN A 116 7.31 11.28 10.13
N ARG A 117 7.57 12.25 9.26
CA ARG A 117 6.54 13.03 8.57
C ARG A 117 6.66 12.86 7.07
N LEU A 118 5.53 12.82 6.41
CA LEU A 118 5.48 12.90 4.95
C LEU A 118 5.91 14.30 4.46
N SER A 119 6.44 14.37 3.24
CA SER A 119 6.69 15.62 2.53
C SER A 119 6.01 15.65 1.16
N THR A 120 5.19 14.64 0.91
CA THR A 120 4.48 14.38 -0.34
C THR A 120 3.27 15.29 -0.51
N GLY A 121 2.93 15.57 -1.76
CA GLY A 121 1.66 16.16 -2.17
C GLY A 121 0.63 15.08 -2.55
N PHE A 122 -0.32 15.43 -3.41
CA PHE A 122 -1.42 14.52 -3.77
C PHE A 122 -0.94 13.24 -4.46
N VAL A 123 0.03 13.36 -5.36
CA VAL A 123 0.55 12.22 -6.12
C VAL A 123 1.32 11.26 -5.21
N GLY A 124 2.26 11.79 -4.44
CA GLY A 124 3.08 10.97 -3.56
C GLY A 124 2.27 10.36 -2.41
N THR A 125 1.40 11.15 -1.76
CA THR A 125 0.59 10.67 -0.63
C THR A 125 -0.35 9.52 -1.03
N ALA A 126 -0.90 9.56 -2.24
CA ALA A 126 -1.80 8.49 -2.72
C ALA A 126 -1.15 7.12 -2.80
N ILE A 127 0.17 7.04 -2.97
CA ILE A 127 0.92 5.78 -3.10
C ILE A 127 1.85 5.49 -1.92
N LEU A 128 1.99 6.42 -0.96
CA LEU A 128 2.99 6.41 0.11
C LEU A 128 2.93 5.14 0.96
N ASN A 129 1.86 4.98 1.72
CA ASN A 129 1.72 3.88 2.68
C ASN A 129 1.68 2.51 1.98
N GLN A 130 1.02 2.44 0.81
CA GLN A 130 0.95 1.22 0.02
C GLN A 130 2.33 0.80 -0.49
N THR A 131 3.12 1.75 -0.99
CA THR A 131 4.48 1.47 -1.48
C THR A 131 5.40 1.03 -0.35
N LEU A 132 5.37 1.72 0.80
CA LEU A 132 6.15 1.32 1.97
C LEU A 132 5.83 -0.12 2.37
N SER A 133 4.56 -0.47 2.50
CA SER A 133 4.14 -1.83 2.89
C SER A 133 4.49 -2.89 1.84
N GLN A 134 4.43 -2.55 0.56
CA GLN A 134 4.86 -3.44 -0.53
C GLN A 134 6.33 -3.86 -0.40
N PHE A 135 7.16 -2.99 0.16
CA PHE A 135 8.59 -3.24 0.38
C PHE A 135 8.95 -3.61 1.83
N GLY A 136 7.97 -4.02 2.64
CA GLY A 136 8.19 -4.52 4.00
C GLY A 136 8.25 -3.43 5.08
N GLU A 137 8.04 -2.16 4.72
CA GLU A 137 8.15 -1.00 5.61
C GLU A 137 6.80 -0.57 6.21
N SER A 138 5.95 -1.55 6.56
CA SER A 138 4.63 -1.27 7.15
C SER A 138 4.73 -0.53 8.48
N ASN A 139 5.79 -0.72 9.26
CA ASN A 139 6.01 0.02 10.50
C ASN A 139 6.14 1.53 10.24
N THR A 140 6.92 1.91 9.22
CA THR A 140 7.04 3.30 8.78
C THR A 140 5.69 3.85 8.29
N ALA A 141 4.89 3.02 7.60
CA ALA A 141 3.56 3.42 7.16
C ALA A 141 2.60 3.67 8.33
N TYR A 142 2.67 2.86 9.40
CA TYR A 142 1.93 3.11 10.64
C TYR A 142 2.40 4.37 11.37
N ASP A 143 3.71 4.62 11.43
CA ASP A 143 4.27 5.86 12.01
C ASP A 143 3.72 7.10 11.30
N LEU A 144 3.64 7.07 9.97
CA LEU A 144 3.09 8.17 9.17
C LEU A 144 1.59 8.36 9.40
N LEU A 145 0.81 7.26 9.45
CA LEU A 145 -0.64 7.33 9.68
C LEU A 145 -0.95 7.96 11.05
N LEU A 146 -0.18 7.59 12.07
CA LEU A 146 -0.41 7.98 13.47
C LEU A 146 0.40 9.20 13.90
N GLN A 147 1.08 9.86 12.95
CA GLN A 147 1.76 11.14 13.18
C GLN A 147 0.76 12.25 13.50
N ARG A 148 1.06 13.07 14.55
CA ARG A 148 0.21 14.20 14.97
C ARG A 148 0.77 15.57 14.63
N ASN A 149 2.01 15.65 14.16
CA ASN A 149 2.60 16.93 13.74
C ASN A 149 2.32 17.18 12.25
N ASN A 150 2.12 18.44 11.88
CA ASN A 150 1.95 18.85 10.48
C ASN A 150 3.21 18.53 9.64
N PRO A 151 3.06 17.94 8.44
CA PRO A 151 1.84 17.47 7.79
C PRO A 151 1.47 16.04 8.21
N SER A 152 0.21 15.79 8.56
CA SER A 152 -0.31 14.44 8.83
C SER A 152 -1.84 14.43 8.93
N TRP A 153 -2.45 13.23 8.82
CA TRP A 153 -3.90 13.05 8.95
C TRP A 153 -4.40 13.41 10.34
N LEU A 154 -3.71 12.95 11.40
CA LEU A 154 -4.13 13.24 12.77
C LEU A 154 -3.92 14.70 13.15
N TYR A 155 -2.96 15.40 12.55
CA TYR A 155 -2.84 16.85 12.74
C TYR A 155 -4.11 17.57 12.32
N SER A 156 -4.66 17.31 11.14
CA SER A 156 -5.90 17.92 10.69
C SER A 156 -7.07 17.58 11.62
N ILE A 157 -7.15 16.33 12.09
CA ILE A 157 -8.17 15.90 13.08
C ILE A 157 -8.00 16.67 14.38
N ASP A 158 -6.79 16.83 14.90
CA ASP A 158 -6.50 17.60 16.13
C ASP A 158 -6.85 19.08 15.96
N GLN A 159 -6.84 19.61 14.73
CA GLN A 159 -7.34 20.97 14.42
C GLN A 159 -8.87 21.03 14.28
N GLY A 160 -9.58 19.90 14.32
CA GLY A 160 -11.04 19.83 14.28
C GLY A 160 -11.62 19.35 12.96
N ALA A 161 -10.82 18.72 12.10
CA ALA A 161 -11.30 18.15 10.83
C ALA A 161 -12.29 17.00 11.06
N THR A 162 -13.42 17.04 10.39
CA THR A 162 -14.43 15.97 10.29
C THR A 162 -14.54 15.43 8.88
N THR A 163 -13.80 16.01 7.93
CA THR A 163 -13.73 15.67 6.51
C THR A 163 -12.27 15.66 6.07
N ILE A 164 -11.98 15.16 4.88
CA ILE A 164 -10.64 15.30 4.28
C ILE A 164 -10.51 16.71 3.72
N TRP A 165 -9.50 17.43 4.18
CA TRP A 165 -9.18 18.78 3.73
C TRP A 165 -8.22 18.75 2.53
N GLU A 166 -8.23 19.82 1.72
CA GLU A 166 -7.31 20.02 0.61
C GLU A 166 -5.87 20.22 1.08
N ARG A 167 -5.69 20.90 2.21
CA ARG A 167 -4.39 21.14 2.84
C ARG A 167 -4.41 20.57 4.24
N TRP A 168 -3.27 20.10 4.72
CA TRP A 168 -3.14 19.59 6.09
C TRP A 168 -3.49 20.67 7.14
N ASP A 169 -3.21 21.93 6.82
CA ASP A 169 -3.40 23.13 7.61
C ASP A 169 -4.51 24.05 7.07
N SER A 170 -5.54 23.51 6.41
CA SER A 170 -6.67 24.28 5.88
C SER A 170 -7.32 25.18 6.94
N TYR A 171 -7.31 24.72 8.17
CA TYR A 171 -7.66 25.49 9.38
C TYR A 171 -6.67 25.12 10.48
N THR A 172 -6.30 26.11 11.32
CA THR A 172 -5.59 25.86 12.56
C THR A 172 -6.23 26.67 13.70
N LYS A 173 -6.23 26.09 14.90
CA LYS A 173 -6.75 26.77 16.10
C LYS A 173 -6.03 28.07 16.39
N GLU A 174 -4.76 28.19 15.98
CA GLU A 174 -3.91 29.36 16.20
C GLU A 174 -4.16 30.47 15.16
N LYS A 175 -4.26 30.11 13.86
CA LYS A 175 -4.26 31.08 12.76
C LYS A 175 -5.62 31.22 12.06
N GLY A 176 -6.59 30.33 12.40
CA GLY A 176 -7.88 30.29 11.73
C GLY A 176 -7.78 29.64 10.32
N PHE A 177 -8.63 30.11 9.41
CA PHE A 177 -8.73 29.57 8.05
C PHE A 177 -7.53 29.94 7.18
N GLY A 178 -7.11 28.99 6.35
CA GLY A 178 -6.13 29.21 5.29
C GLY A 178 -6.65 30.08 4.14
N PRO A 179 -5.86 30.28 3.06
CA PRO A 179 -6.21 31.19 1.98
C PRO A 179 -7.48 30.74 1.24
N VAL A 180 -8.44 31.65 1.09
CA VAL A 180 -9.76 31.40 0.46
C VAL A 180 -9.65 30.89 -0.99
N SER A 181 -8.61 31.29 -1.70
CA SER A 181 -8.43 30.96 -3.12
C SER A 181 -8.13 29.47 -3.37
N MET A 182 -7.69 28.72 -2.36
CA MET A 182 -7.34 27.31 -2.46
C MET A 182 -7.40 26.65 -1.08
N ASN A 183 -8.59 26.36 -0.61
CA ASN A 183 -8.80 25.84 0.73
C ASN A 183 -10.14 25.10 0.82
N SER A 184 -10.28 23.97 0.12
CA SER A 184 -11.46 23.14 0.23
C SER A 184 -11.42 22.30 1.51
N PHE A 185 -12.54 22.27 2.23
CA PHE A 185 -12.76 21.40 3.39
C PHE A 185 -13.41 20.05 3.01
N ASN A 186 -13.56 19.79 1.72
CA ASN A 186 -14.17 18.58 1.18
C ASN A 186 -13.39 18.13 -0.06
N HIS A 187 -12.18 17.58 0.16
CA HIS A 187 -11.25 17.22 -0.90
C HIS A 187 -10.75 15.80 -0.73
N TYR A 188 -10.87 14.94 -1.76
CA TYR A 188 -10.64 13.50 -1.66
C TYR A 188 -9.18 13.08 -1.53
N SER A 189 -8.22 13.86 -2.01
CA SER A 189 -6.86 13.39 -2.34
C SER A 189 -6.12 12.71 -1.20
N TYR A 190 -6.10 13.31 -0.01
CA TYR A 190 -5.44 12.70 1.15
C TYR A 190 -6.23 11.53 1.76
N GLY A 191 -7.50 11.39 1.40
CA GLY A 191 -8.33 10.23 1.76
C GLY A 191 -7.91 8.94 1.03
N ALA A 192 -7.04 9.01 0.03
CA ALA A 192 -6.47 7.84 -0.64
C ALA A 192 -5.77 6.85 0.32
N VAL A 193 -5.37 7.28 1.51
CA VAL A 193 -4.84 6.39 2.57
C VAL A 193 -5.82 5.28 2.95
N SER A 194 -7.12 5.47 2.73
CA SER A 194 -8.15 4.46 2.98
C SER A 194 -7.92 3.18 2.17
N GLU A 195 -7.36 3.26 0.96
CA GLU A 195 -6.97 2.09 0.18
C GLU A 195 -5.95 1.24 0.96
N TRP A 196 -4.93 1.87 1.54
CA TRP A 196 -3.96 1.18 2.37
C TRP A 196 -4.58 0.58 3.65
N MET A 197 -5.52 1.28 4.27
CA MET A 197 -6.23 0.75 5.44
C MET A 197 -6.99 -0.54 5.09
N TYR A 198 -7.67 -0.59 3.94
CA TYR A 198 -8.38 -1.79 3.50
C TYR A 198 -7.42 -2.90 3.06
N ARG A 199 -6.43 -2.58 2.20
CA ARG A 199 -5.57 -3.57 1.56
C ARG A 199 -4.45 -4.08 2.48
N THR A 200 -3.99 -3.28 3.45
CA THR A 200 -2.89 -3.64 4.33
C THR A 200 -3.33 -3.83 5.77
N MET A 201 -3.96 -2.82 6.40
CA MET A 201 -4.40 -2.98 7.79
C MET A 201 -5.49 -4.06 7.91
N GLY A 202 -6.55 -3.97 7.12
CA GLY A 202 -7.61 -4.97 7.02
C GLY A 202 -7.21 -6.19 6.21
N GLY A 203 -6.27 -6.03 5.30
CA GLY A 203 -5.73 -7.10 4.45
C GLY A 203 -6.64 -7.57 3.35
N ILE A 204 -7.73 -6.86 3.02
CA ILE A 204 -8.65 -7.26 1.94
C ILE A 204 -8.12 -6.77 0.61
N ASP A 205 -7.65 -7.68 -0.23
CA ASP A 205 -7.06 -7.37 -1.53
C ASP A 205 -7.63 -8.25 -2.65
N ILE A 206 -7.37 -7.86 -3.88
CA ILE A 206 -7.79 -8.58 -5.08
C ILE A 206 -6.70 -9.54 -5.55
N ASP A 207 -7.11 -10.64 -6.16
CA ASP A 207 -6.23 -11.44 -7.01
C ASP A 207 -6.27 -10.85 -8.43
N GLU A 208 -5.18 -10.18 -8.84
CA GLU A 208 -5.10 -9.56 -10.19
C GLU A 208 -5.25 -10.58 -11.33
N THR A 209 -4.99 -11.87 -11.07
CA THR A 209 -5.12 -12.95 -12.07
C THR A 209 -6.56 -13.46 -12.17
N ARG A 210 -7.36 -13.24 -11.14
CA ARG A 210 -8.78 -13.63 -11.02
C ARG A 210 -9.62 -12.48 -10.47
N PRO A 211 -9.73 -11.35 -11.19
CA PRO A 211 -10.38 -10.14 -10.71
C PRO A 211 -11.86 -10.36 -10.37
N GLY A 212 -12.42 -9.48 -9.56
CA GLY A 212 -13.84 -9.49 -9.20
C GLY A 212 -14.17 -10.27 -7.93
N PHE A 213 -13.20 -10.63 -7.09
CA PHE A 213 -13.38 -11.31 -5.80
C PHE A 213 -13.99 -12.73 -5.88
N LYS A 214 -13.87 -13.40 -7.03
CA LYS A 214 -14.13 -14.84 -7.10
C LYS A 214 -13.10 -15.63 -6.30
N HIS A 215 -11.89 -15.13 -6.28
CA HIS A 215 -10.83 -15.49 -5.34
C HIS A 215 -10.35 -14.23 -4.63
N ILE A 216 -10.20 -14.30 -3.33
CA ILE A 216 -9.88 -13.17 -2.46
C ILE A 216 -8.48 -13.35 -1.92
N VAL A 217 -7.69 -12.28 -1.91
CA VAL A 217 -6.43 -12.26 -1.15
C VAL A 217 -6.68 -11.59 0.18
N LEU A 218 -6.40 -12.30 1.27
CA LEU A 218 -6.46 -11.77 2.64
C LEU A 218 -5.03 -11.70 3.19
N GLN A 219 -4.56 -10.49 3.49
CA GLN A 219 -3.18 -10.28 3.93
C GLN A 219 -3.11 -9.17 4.99
N PRO A 220 -3.79 -9.32 6.13
CA PRO A 220 -3.76 -8.33 7.19
C PRO A 220 -2.35 -8.19 7.78
N VAL A 221 -1.93 -6.95 8.00
CA VAL A 221 -0.63 -6.62 8.58
C VAL A 221 -0.86 -5.84 9.86
N PRO A 222 -0.81 -6.48 11.04
CA PRO A 222 -0.90 -5.81 12.33
C PRO A 222 0.20 -4.78 12.55
N ASP A 223 -0.07 -3.79 13.41
CA ASP A 223 0.93 -2.83 13.86
C ASP A 223 2.01 -3.54 14.70
N ASN A 224 3.16 -3.74 14.08
CA ASN A 224 4.30 -4.43 14.68
C ASN A 224 5.48 -3.48 14.97
N ARG A 225 5.21 -2.17 15.10
CA ARG A 225 6.27 -1.22 15.47
C ARG A 225 6.87 -1.65 16.81
N PRO A 226 8.19 -1.79 16.92
CA PRO A 226 8.84 -2.16 18.19
C PRO A 226 8.63 -1.08 19.25
N GLU A 227 8.74 0.17 18.84
CA GLU A 227 8.53 1.36 19.66
C GLU A 227 7.53 2.30 18.96
N VAL A 228 6.84 3.11 19.73
CA VAL A 228 5.98 4.18 19.22
C VAL A 228 6.48 5.53 19.75
N ALA A 229 6.44 6.55 18.91
CA ALA A 229 6.89 7.87 19.30
C ALA A 229 6.00 8.44 20.42
N ALA A 230 6.56 9.33 21.22
CA ALA A 230 5.83 9.99 22.30
C ALA A 230 4.56 10.69 21.75
N GLY A 231 3.42 10.42 22.35
CA GLY A 231 2.12 10.95 21.93
C GLY A 231 1.44 10.17 20.79
N GLN A 232 2.06 9.11 20.29
CA GLN A 232 1.42 8.15 19.39
C GLN A 232 0.86 6.96 20.18
N GLU A 233 -0.20 6.36 19.63
CA GLU A 233 -0.77 5.12 20.12
C GLU A 233 -0.45 3.98 19.15
N ARG A 234 -0.58 2.74 19.61
CA ARG A 234 -0.50 1.55 18.78
C ARG A 234 -1.90 1.16 18.32
N ILE A 235 -2.01 0.65 17.11
CA ILE A 235 -3.25 0.00 16.66
C ILE A 235 -3.20 -1.45 17.12
N ASP A 236 -4.06 -1.79 18.08
CA ASP A 236 -4.13 -3.14 18.64
C ASP A 236 -5.20 -4.01 17.98
N TRP A 237 -6.10 -3.42 17.23
CA TRP A 237 -7.13 -4.13 16.48
C TRP A 237 -7.59 -3.40 15.23
N VAL A 238 -8.06 -4.17 14.27
CA VAL A 238 -8.73 -3.68 13.05
C VAL A 238 -9.95 -4.53 12.78
N ASN A 239 -11.01 -3.91 12.30
CA ASN A 239 -12.20 -4.59 11.81
C ASN A 239 -12.58 -3.98 10.45
N ALA A 240 -12.44 -4.76 9.38
CA ALA A 240 -12.71 -4.33 8.01
C ALA A 240 -13.80 -5.21 7.38
N SER A 241 -14.69 -4.58 6.60
CA SER A 241 -15.70 -5.26 5.80
C SER A 241 -15.80 -4.60 4.43
N PHE A 242 -15.82 -5.42 3.39
CA PHE A 242 -15.94 -4.97 2.01
C PHE A 242 -17.10 -5.67 1.31
N PRO A 243 -18.13 -4.96 0.82
CA PRO A 243 -19.25 -5.55 0.10
C PRO A 243 -18.81 -5.90 -1.33
N SER A 244 -18.66 -7.18 -1.62
CA SER A 244 -18.37 -7.69 -2.96
C SER A 244 -19.67 -8.13 -3.67
N CYS A 245 -19.59 -8.42 -4.97
CA CYS A 245 -20.72 -8.99 -5.72
C CYS A 245 -21.11 -10.41 -5.25
N TYR A 246 -20.30 -11.06 -4.42
CA TYR A 246 -20.59 -12.36 -3.81
C TYR A 246 -21.08 -12.27 -2.36
N GLY A 247 -21.09 -11.09 -1.78
CA GLY A 247 -21.43 -10.81 -0.39
C GLY A 247 -20.27 -10.15 0.36
N ASP A 248 -20.43 -9.96 1.68
CA ASP A 248 -19.46 -9.27 2.52
C ASP A 248 -18.21 -10.11 2.73
N ILE A 249 -17.07 -9.55 2.37
CA ILE A 249 -15.76 -10.03 2.77
C ILE A 249 -15.42 -9.34 4.10
N LYS A 250 -15.11 -10.12 5.15
CA LYS A 250 -14.74 -9.55 6.45
C LYS A 250 -13.35 -10.01 6.84
N SER A 251 -12.57 -9.10 7.38
CA SER A 251 -11.24 -9.36 7.93
C SER A 251 -11.03 -8.51 9.16
N SER A 252 -10.77 -9.15 10.27
CA SER A 252 -10.44 -8.46 11.53
C SER A 252 -9.28 -9.15 12.22
N TRP A 253 -8.56 -8.38 13.01
CA TRP A 253 -7.51 -8.90 13.86
C TRP A 253 -7.45 -8.13 15.17
N LYS A 254 -6.95 -8.79 16.20
CA LYS A 254 -6.63 -8.21 17.50
C LYS A 254 -5.31 -8.77 17.99
N LYS A 255 -4.43 -7.90 18.44
CA LYS A 255 -3.12 -8.23 19.01
C LYS A 255 -3.15 -8.09 20.52
N GLU A 256 -2.71 -9.12 21.22
CA GLU A 256 -2.60 -9.13 22.67
C GLU A 256 -1.18 -8.72 23.11
N ASN A 257 -1.03 -8.37 24.40
CA ASN A 257 0.26 -7.91 24.94
C ASN A 257 1.37 -8.96 24.92
N ASP A 258 1.03 -10.25 24.89
CA ASP A 258 1.97 -11.36 24.81
C ASP A 258 2.45 -11.65 23.38
N GLY A 259 1.99 -10.87 22.39
CA GLY A 259 2.31 -11.02 20.99
C GLY A 259 1.41 -12.00 20.25
N THR A 260 0.44 -12.63 20.90
CA THR A 260 -0.61 -13.42 20.25
C THR A 260 -1.47 -12.52 19.37
N VAL A 261 -1.79 -12.97 18.15
CA VAL A 261 -2.71 -12.26 17.26
C VAL A 261 -3.85 -13.20 16.89
N SER A 262 -5.07 -12.73 17.18
CA SER A 262 -6.31 -13.38 16.78
C SER A 262 -6.83 -12.76 15.49
N TYR A 263 -7.26 -13.59 14.55
CA TYR A 263 -7.83 -13.15 13.27
C TYR A 263 -9.22 -13.76 13.08
N GLN A 264 -10.15 -12.97 12.59
CA GLN A 264 -11.44 -13.49 12.14
C GLN A 264 -11.68 -13.08 10.71
N VAL A 265 -11.95 -14.04 9.83
CA VAL A 265 -12.19 -13.77 8.40
C VAL A 265 -13.49 -14.44 7.96
N THR A 266 -14.24 -13.75 7.09
CA THR A 266 -15.44 -14.29 6.45
C THR A 266 -15.28 -14.25 4.94
N ILE A 267 -15.43 -15.41 4.31
CA ILE A 267 -15.31 -15.62 2.87
C ILE A 267 -16.70 -15.92 2.33
N PRO A 268 -17.27 -15.09 1.45
CA PRO A 268 -18.62 -15.24 0.93
C PRO A 268 -18.84 -16.60 0.24
N ALA A 269 -20.10 -17.02 0.17
CA ALA A 269 -20.47 -18.24 -0.53
C ALA A 269 -20.00 -18.24 -2.00
N ASN A 270 -19.63 -19.41 -2.52
CA ASN A 270 -19.14 -19.59 -3.89
C ASN A 270 -17.86 -18.83 -4.23
N THR A 271 -17.05 -18.45 -3.22
CA THR A 271 -15.72 -17.85 -3.39
C THR A 271 -14.68 -18.66 -2.63
N THR A 272 -13.41 -18.37 -2.89
CA THR A 272 -12.26 -18.91 -2.17
C THR A 272 -11.34 -17.78 -1.77
N ALA A 273 -10.40 -18.05 -0.85
CA ALA A 273 -9.40 -17.06 -0.48
C ALA A 273 -8.03 -17.69 -0.23
N THR A 274 -6.98 -16.92 -0.49
CA THR A 274 -5.65 -17.16 0.06
C THR A 274 -5.42 -16.20 1.22
N LEU A 275 -5.22 -16.73 2.42
CA LEU A 275 -4.94 -15.98 3.65
C LEU A 275 -3.44 -16.04 3.98
N HIS A 276 -2.83 -14.87 4.13
CA HIS A 276 -1.43 -14.73 4.53
C HIS A 276 -1.35 -14.21 5.96
N LEU A 277 -0.86 -15.01 6.89
CA LEU A 277 -0.65 -14.62 8.28
C LEU A 277 0.84 -14.46 8.57
N LEU A 278 1.23 -13.29 9.08
CA LEU A 278 2.61 -13.04 9.48
C LEU A 278 3.01 -13.90 10.68
N LEU A 279 4.17 -14.53 10.58
CA LEU A 279 4.79 -15.27 11.67
C LEU A 279 6.04 -14.49 12.13
N PRO A 280 6.08 -13.99 13.37
CA PRO A 280 7.23 -13.22 13.86
C PRO A 280 8.53 -14.03 13.84
N THR A 281 8.45 -15.33 14.19
CA THR A 281 9.57 -16.28 14.20
C THR A 281 9.07 -17.70 13.86
N LEU A 282 9.98 -18.64 13.67
CA LEU A 282 9.66 -20.03 13.29
C LEU A 282 9.00 -20.85 14.41
N ASP A 283 9.03 -20.39 15.64
CA ASP A 283 8.40 -21.00 16.82
C ASP A 283 6.96 -20.54 17.04
N TYR A 284 6.34 -19.92 16.03
CA TYR A 284 4.91 -19.58 16.05
C TYR A 284 4.08 -20.64 15.35
N VAL A 285 2.92 -20.91 15.90
CA VAL A 285 1.93 -21.85 15.36
C VAL A 285 0.66 -21.11 14.97
N VAL A 286 -0.06 -21.70 14.01
CA VAL A 286 -1.36 -21.22 13.56
C VAL A 286 -2.41 -22.25 13.92
N GLU A 287 -3.36 -21.83 14.74
CA GLU A 287 -4.55 -22.61 15.08
C GLU A 287 -5.80 -22.00 14.43
N GLU A 288 -6.77 -22.83 14.09
CA GLU A 288 -8.12 -22.44 13.70
C GLU A 288 -9.11 -23.09 14.67
N SER A 289 -9.92 -22.30 15.37
CA SER A 289 -10.91 -22.76 16.36
C SER A 289 -10.33 -23.77 17.38
N GLY A 290 -9.09 -23.52 17.82
CA GLY A 290 -8.38 -24.38 18.81
C GLY A 290 -7.78 -25.66 18.24
N LYS A 291 -7.77 -25.85 16.92
CA LYS A 291 -7.10 -26.95 16.23
C LYS A 291 -5.97 -26.44 15.36
N THR A 292 -4.96 -27.26 15.14
CA THR A 292 -3.91 -26.92 14.15
C THR A 292 -4.55 -26.61 12.79
N ALA A 293 -4.22 -25.47 12.20
CA ALA A 293 -4.85 -24.97 10.98
C ALA A 293 -4.85 -25.98 9.81
N VAL A 294 -3.81 -26.82 9.70
CA VAL A 294 -3.71 -27.90 8.69
C VAL A 294 -4.85 -28.93 8.78
N LYS A 295 -5.48 -29.08 9.95
CA LYS A 295 -6.56 -30.02 10.21
C LYS A 295 -7.94 -29.38 10.30
N ALA A 296 -8.01 -28.08 10.04
CA ALA A 296 -9.26 -27.34 10.15
C ALA A 296 -10.16 -27.56 8.92
N GLU A 297 -11.47 -27.62 9.16
CA GLU A 297 -12.47 -27.75 8.11
C GLU A 297 -12.44 -26.49 7.21
N GLY A 298 -12.54 -26.68 5.91
CA GLY A 298 -12.52 -25.58 4.94
C GLY A 298 -11.12 -25.02 4.63
N VAL A 299 -10.07 -25.47 5.34
CA VAL A 299 -8.66 -25.16 5.01
C VAL A 299 -8.14 -26.24 4.06
N SER A 300 -7.93 -25.88 2.80
CA SER A 300 -7.50 -26.84 1.75
C SER A 300 -6.00 -27.12 1.78
N SER A 301 -5.20 -26.14 2.16
CA SER A 301 -3.76 -26.27 2.33
C SER A 301 -3.19 -25.21 3.27
N VAL A 302 -2.04 -25.54 3.87
CA VAL A 302 -1.22 -24.59 4.65
C VAL A 302 0.23 -24.76 4.21
N THR A 303 0.85 -23.66 3.83
CA THR A 303 2.26 -23.60 3.44
C THR A 303 2.98 -22.52 4.24
N PHE A 304 4.20 -22.80 4.68
CA PHE A 304 5.02 -21.84 5.41
C PHE A 304 6.13 -21.32 4.50
N MET A 305 6.12 -20.00 4.22
CA MET A 305 7.11 -19.40 3.34
C MET A 305 7.34 -17.93 3.68
N ASN A 306 8.57 -17.47 3.58
CA ASN A 306 8.94 -16.05 3.75
C ASN A 306 8.38 -15.39 5.03
N GLY A 307 8.41 -16.12 6.17
CA GLY A 307 7.90 -15.60 7.44
C GLY A 307 6.37 -15.48 7.50
N LYS A 308 5.65 -16.23 6.68
CA LYS A 308 4.18 -16.27 6.65
C LYS A 308 3.67 -17.69 6.63
N ALA A 309 2.50 -17.89 7.24
CA ALA A 309 1.64 -19.02 6.93
C ALA A 309 0.68 -18.59 5.82
N VAL A 310 0.64 -19.37 4.74
CA VAL A 310 -0.23 -19.16 3.58
C VAL A 310 -1.26 -20.27 3.56
N LEU A 311 -2.53 -19.91 3.68
CA LEU A 311 -3.65 -20.82 3.81
C LEU A 311 -4.62 -20.65 2.65
N GLU A 312 -5.00 -21.75 2.01
CA GLU A 312 -6.06 -21.77 1.00
C GLU A 312 -7.39 -22.11 1.67
N LEU A 313 -8.36 -21.21 1.56
CA LEU A 313 -9.62 -21.26 2.28
C LEU A 313 -10.82 -21.39 1.32
N GLN A 314 -11.78 -22.24 1.71
CA GLN A 314 -13.11 -22.28 1.11
C GLN A 314 -14.01 -21.18 1.69
N SER A 315 -15.22 -21.04 1.15
CA SER A 315 -16.24 -20.14 1.74
C SER A 315 -16.56 -20.56 3.16
N GLY A 316 -16.68 -19.58 4.07
CA GLY A 316 -16.93 -19.83 5.50
C GLY A 316 -16.47 -18.68 6.38
N THR A 317 -16.61 -18.86 7.68
CA THR A 317 -16.08 -17.96 8.71
C THR A 317 -15.07 -18.70 9.56
N TYR A 318 -13.90 -18.14 9.72
CA TYR A 318 -12.76 -18.75 10.40
C TYR A 318 -12.26 -17.87 11.53
N GLN A 319 -11.70 -18.52 12.58
CA GLN A 319 -11.07 -17.86 13.72
C GLN A 319 -9.66 -18.41 13.90
N PHE A 320 -8.68 -17.71 13.36
CA PHE A 320 -7.27 -18.09 13.49
C PHE A 320 -6.61 -17.42 14.69
N VAL A 321 -5.67 -18.14 15.29
CA VAL A 321 -4.78 -17.61 16.32
C VAL A 321 -3.34 -17.90 15.92
N VAL A 322 -2.53 -16.86 15.87
CA VAL A 322 -1.08 -16.95 15.69
C VAL A 322 -0.44 -16.67 17.04
N LYS A 323 0.20 -17.66 17.61
CA LYS A 323 0.82 -17.58 18.94
C LYS A 323 2.13 -18.34 18.98
N LYS A 324 2.96 -18.03 19.96
CA LYS A 324 4.19 -18.78 20.21
C LYS A 324 3.87 -20.20 20.65
N GLU A 325 4.60 -21.18 20.11
CA GLU A 325 4.47 -22.57 20.54
C GLU A 325 4.93 -22.71 22.00
N ASN A 326 4.05 -23.17 22.88
CA ASN A 326 4.44 -23.51 24.24
C ASN A 326 5.23 -24.83 24.21
N LYS A 327 6.54 -24.73 24.50
CA LYS A 327 7.41 -25.90 24.67
C LYS A 327 7.11 -26.64 25.96
#